data_0e92bbed19a60c18623f9c25b54c19a8
#
_entry.id   0e92bbed19a60c18623f9c25b54c19a8
#
_cell.length_a   1.000
_cell.length_b   1.000
_cell.length_c   1.000
_cell.angle_alpha   90.00
_cell.angle_beta   90.00
_cell.angle_gamma   90.00
#
_symmetry.space_group_name_H-M   'P 1'
#
loop_
_entity.id
_entity.type
_entity.pdbx_description
1 polymer ?
#
loop_
_entity_poly.entity_id
_entity_poly.type
_entity_poly.pdbx_seq_one_letter_code
_entity_poly.pdbx_strand_id
1 'polypeptide(L)'
;MNIPRRKLLALLVLAVATPALGQQRKAKQRVVIQVSDNDPAKWTLALNNARNIQSDLGKENVDIEIVAFGPGLEMMKSESKVADRLAAAIDANINLLACQNTMQNTKVDKSDIYGGVKFVPAGVTHIMKRQREGWAYLRP
;
A
#
# COMPACT_ATOMS: atom_id res chain seq x y z
N MET A 1 -59.54 35.11 50.65
CA MET A 1 -58.15 35.34 50.23
C MET A 1 -57.85 34.43 49.02
N ASN A 2 -57.88 34.99 47.80
CA ASN A 2 -57.74 34.23 46.56
C ASN A 2 -56.27 34.21 46.14
N ILE A 3 -55.72 33.01 46.04
CA ILE A 3 -54.40 32.79 45.51
C ILE A 3 -54.54 32.46 44.02
N PRO A 4 -53.96 33.25 43.05
CA PRO A 4 -54.09 32.92 41.66
C PRO A 4 -53.13 31.77 41.29
N ARG A 5 -53.67 30.76 40.64
CA ARG A 5 -52.95 29.66 40.07
C ARG A 5 -52.15 30.16 38.87
N ARG A 6 -50.85 30.35 39.04
CA ARG A 6 -49.89 30.55 37.93
C ARG A 6 -49.69 29.22 37.19
N LYS A 7 -50.20 29.15 35.97
CA LYS A 7 -49.92 28.05 35.03
C LYS A 7 -48.45 28.13 34.60
N LEU A 8 -47.65 27.22 35.10
CA LEU A 8 -46.30 26.99 34.55
C LEU A 8 -46.47 26.24 33.21
N LEU A 9 -46.24 26.91 32.10
CA LEU A 9 -46.03 26.28 30.79
C LEU A 9 -44.60 25.77 30.77
N ALA A 10 -44.42 24.46 30.94
CA ALA A 10 -43.13 23.79 30.68
C ALA A 10 -42.96 23.65 29.18
N LEU A 11 -42.07 24.47 28.61
CA LEU A 11 -41.58 24.28 27.22
C LEU A 11 -40.68 23.05 27.19
N LEU A 12 -41.19 21.93 26.64
CA LEU A 12 -40.38 20.77 26.33
C LEU A 12 -39.60 21.09 25.08
N VAL A 13 -38.29 21.43 25.20
CA VAL A 13 -37.38 21.52 24.08
C VAL A 13 -36.97 20.11 23.69
N LEU A 14 -37.58 19.59 22.62
CA LEU A 14 -37.17 18.33 22.02
C LEU A 14 -35.85 18.59 21.28
N ALA A 15 -34.73 18.21 21.88
CA ALA A 15 -33.44 18.17 21.20
C ALA A 15 -33.46 17.03 20.19
N VAL A 16 -33.66 17.36 18.93
CA VAL A 16 -33.47 16.41 17.81
C VAL A 16 -31.98 16.19 17.65
N ALA A 17 -31.46 15.11 18.24
CA ALA A 17 -30.12 14.64 17.95
C ALA A 17 -30.09 14.11 16.52
N THR A 18 -29.57 14.93 15.58
CA THR A 18 -29.25 14.46 14.24
C THR A 18 -28.07 13.49 14.37
N PRO A 19 -28.19 12.23 13.90
CA PRO A 19 -27.03 11.36 13.84
C PRO A 19 -26.09 11.97 12.81
N ALA A 20 -24.92 12.42 13.24
CA ALA A 20 -23.83 12.71 12.35
C ALA A 20 -23.43 11.41 11.67
N LEU A 21 -23.91 11.20 10.44
CA LEU A 21 -23.42 10.18 9.53
C LEU A 21 -21.97 10.52 9.22
N GLY A 22 -21.06 10.14 10.14
CA GLY A 22 -19.65 10.15 9.87
C GLY A 22 -19.42 9.28 8.63
N GLN A 23 -19.02 9.90 7.51
CA GLN A 23 -18.53 9.17 6.35
C GLN A 23 -17.37 8.31 6.83
N GLN A 24 -17.63 7.01 7.06
CA GLN A 24 -16.60 6.02 7.32
C GLN A 24 -15.73 5.99 6.06
N ARG A 25 -14.53 6.59 6.13
CA ARG A 25 -13.53 6.43 5.08
C ARG A 25 -13.30 4.94 4.93
N LYS A 26 -13.68 4.40 3.77
CA LYS A 26 -13.42 3.00 3.43
C LYS A 26 -11.92 2.75 3.61
N ALA A 27 -11.55 1.75 4.41
CA ALA A 27 -10.15 1.41 4.64
C ALA A 27 -9.49 1.11 3.29
N LYS A 28 -8.25 1.63 3.10
CA LYS A 28 -7.48 1.36 1.88
C LYS A 28 -7.28 -0.13 1.68
N GLN A 29 -7.41 -0.58 0.45
CA GLN A 29 -6.96 -1.90 0.05
C GLN A 29 -5.42 -1.95 0.10
N ARG A 30 -4.87 -3.12 0.38
CA ARG A 30 -3.40 -3.25 0.52
C ARG A 30 -2.97 -4.55 -0.15
N VAL A 31 -1.94 -4.47 -0.99
CA VAL A 31 -1.41 -5.62 -1.72
C VAL A 31 0.10 -5.63 -1.69
N VAL A 32 0.68 -6.80 -1.44
CA VAL A 32 2.10 -7.07 -1.55
C VAL A 32 2.32 -8.06 -2.69
N ILE A 33 3.20 -7.70 -3.63
CA ILE A 33 3.52 -8.47 -4.83
C ILE A 33 4.95 -9.00 -4.69
N GLN A 34 5.11 -10.31 -4.80
CA GLN A 34 6.41 -10.97 -4.77
C GLN A 34 7.06 -11.00 -6.15
N VAL A 35 8.36 -10.65 -6.21
CA VAL A 35 9.22 -10.88 -7.37
C VAL A 35 10.47 -11.62 -6.92
N SER A 36 10.57 -12.91 -7.28
CA SER A 36 11.68 -13.77 -6.88
C SER A 36 12.41 -14.43 -8.05
N ASP A 37 11.98 -14.18 -9.28
CA ASP A 37 12.60 -14.75 -10.47
C ASP A 37 13.40 -13.70 -11.25
N ASN A 38 14.53 -14.08 -11.82
CA ASN A 38 15.27 -13.27 -12.79
C ASN A 38 14.64 -13.43 -14.17
N ASP A 39 13.44 -12.87 -14.34
CA ASP A 39 12.65 -12.96 -15.57
C ASP A 39 11.97 -11.64 -15.90
N PRO A 40 12.47 -10.90 -16.91
CA PRO A 40 11.90 -9.61 -17.31
C PRO A 40 10.41 -9.66 -17.69
N ALA A 41 9.91 -10.81 -18.19
CA ALA A 41 8.49 -10.97 -18.49
C ALA A 41 7.65 -10.98 -17.21
N LYS A 42 8.12 -11.65 -16.16
CA LYS A 42 7.46 -11.63 -14.84
C LYS A 42 7.56 -10.29 -14.17
N TRP A 43 8.67 -9.56 -14.31
CA TRP A 43 8.79 -8.18 -13.80
C TRP A 43 7.78 -7.25 -14.46
N THR A 44 7.66 -7.36 -15.79
CA THR A 44 6.67 -6.63 -16.55
C THR A 44 5.25 -6.96 -16.10
N LEU A 45 4.96 -8.23 -15.87
CA LEU A 45 3.65 -8.68 -15.38
C LEU A 45 3.35 -8.12 -13.97
N ALA A 46 4.32 -8.16 -13.06
CA ALA A 46 4.16 -7.59 -11.71
C ALA A 46 3.82 -6.09 -11.76
N LEU A 47 4.54 -5.31 -12.59
CA LEU A 47 4.29 -3.89 -12.78
C LEU A 47 2.93 -3.62 -13.45
N ASN A 48 2.53 -4.45 -14.41
CA ASN A 48 1.20 -4.37 -15.03
C ASN A 48 0.09 -4.64 -14.01
N ASN A 49 0.26 -5.68 -13.18
CA ASN A 49 -0.71 -6.02 -12.14
C ASN A 49 -0.89 -4.86 -11.15
N ALA A 50 0.20 -4.25 -10.70
CA ALA A 50 0.15 -3.09 -9.82
C ALA A 50 -0.62 -1.91 -10.45
N ARG A 51 -0.36 -1.60 -11.72
CA ARG A 51 -1.08 -0.55 -12.45
C ARG A 51 -2.56 -0.86 -12.63
N ASN A 52 -2.88 -2.10 -12.97
CA ASN A 52 -4.27 -2.54 -13.15
C ASN A 52 -5.06 -2.41 -11.84
N ILE A 53 -4.47 -2.80 -10.72
CA ILE A 53 -5.08 -2.63 -9.39
C ILE A 53 -5.33 -1.15 -9.10
N GLN A 54 -4.38 -0.26 -9.37
CA GLN A 54 -4.57 1.18 -9.18
C GLN A 54 -5.65 1.76 -10.10
N SER A 55 -5.71 1.30 -11.34
CA SER A 55 -6.71 1.76 -12.31
C SER A 55 -8.13 1.32 -11.91
N ASP A 56 -8.26 0.12 -11.33
CA ASP A 56 -9.54 -0.44 -10.93
C ASP A 56 -10.06 0.15 -9.61
N LEU A 57 -9.19 0.31 -8.63
CA LEU A 57 -9.57 0.74 -7.27
C LEU A 57 -9.44 2.25 -7.03
N GLY A 58 -8.66 2.95 -7.84
CA GLY A 58 -8.22 4.32 -7.59
C GLY A 58 -6.88 4.34 -6.82
N LYS A 59 -5.96 5.18 -7.29
CA LYS A 59 -4.60 5.30 -6.74
C LYS A 59 -4.58 5.62 -5.24
N GLU A 60 -5.50 6.44 -4.78
CA GLU A 60 -5.64 6.87 -3.39
C GLU A 60 -6.31 5.82 -2.49
N ASN A 61 -6.91 4.78 -3.07
CA ASN A 61 -7.66 3.75 -2.35
C ASN A 61 -6.88 2.45 -2.14
N VAL A 62 -5.65 2.37 -2.64
CA VAL A 62 -4.82 1.16 -2.54
C VAL A 62 -3.37 1.50 -2.24
N ASP A 63 -2.77 0.76 -1.32
CA ASP A 63 -1.33 0.75 -1.08
C ASP A 63 -0.74 -0.51 -1.71
N ILE A 64 0.31 -0.34 -2.53
CA ILE A 64 0.95 -1.43 -3.26
C ILE A 64 2.44 -1.46 -2.93
N GLU A 65 2.92 -2.64 -2.58
CA GLU A 65 4.34 -2.95 -2.43
C GLU A 65 4.74 -4.04 -3.41
N ILE A 66 5.87 -3.86 -4.11
CA ILE A 66 6.53 -4.90 -4.90
C ILE A 66 7.83 -5.23 -4.18
N VAL A 67 7.98 -6.47 -3.74
CA VAL A 67 9.12 -6.94 -2.94
C VAL A 67 9.96 -7.89 -3.80
N ALA A 68 11.19 -7.46 -4.10
CA ALA A 68 12.14 -8.26 -4.87
C ALA A 68 13.21 -8.86 -3.97
N PHE A 69 13.41 -10.17 -4.07
CA PHE A 69 14.43 -10.91 -3.35
C PHE A 69 14.94 -12.10 -4.18
N GLY A 70 16.04 -12.72 -3.75
CA GLY A 70 16.69 -13.77 -4.51
C GLY A 70 17.02 -13.31 -5.93
N PRO A 71 16.85 -14.17 -6.96
CA PRO A 71 17.10 -13.79 -8.36
C PRO A 71 16.25 -12.61 -8.86
N GLY A 72 15.13 -12.34 -8.22
CA GLY A 72 14.25 -11.20 -8.55
C GLY A 72 14.86 -9.83 -8.20
N LEU A 73 15.91 -9.77 -7.40
CA LEU A 73 16.60 -8.53 -7.08
C LEU A 73 17.10 -7.79 -8.34
N GLU A 74 17.41 -8.53 -9.38
CA GLU A 74 17.85 -7.96 -10.67
C GLU A 74 16.84 -6.96 -11.25
N MET A 75 15.56 -7.11 -10.95
CA MET A 75 14.52 -6.14 -11.33
C MET A 75 14.80 -4.75 -10.79
N MET A 76 15.35 -4.64 -9.58
CA MET A 76 15.50 -3.40 -8.83
C MET A 76 16.81 -2.67 -9.08
N LYS A 77 17.69 -3.21 -9.92
CA LYS A 77 18.96 -2.57 -10.25
C LYS A 77 18.77 -1.36 -11.17
N SER A 78 19.71 -0.42 -11.11
CA SER A 78 19.72 0.78 -11.97
C SER A 78 19.76 0.44 -13.46
N GLU A 79 20.42 -0.65 -13.84
CA GLU A 79 20.54 -1.17 -15.20
C GLU A 79 19.45 -2.19 -15.59
N SER A 80 18.39 -2.28 -14.78
CA SER A 80 17.28 -3.20 -15.04
C SER A 80 16.66 -2.96 -16.41
N LYS A 81 16.26 -4.04 -17.09
CA LYS A 81 15.53 -3.97 -18.37
C LYS A 81 14.17 -3.27 -18.26
N VAL A 82 13.69 -3.08 -17.06
CA VAL A 82 12.42 -2.38 -16.77
C VAL A 82 12.63 -1.05 -16.04
N ALA A 83 13.83 -0.48 -16.07
CA ALA A 83 14.19 0.74 -15.33
C ALA A 83 13.20 1.90 -15.56
N ASP A 84 12.80 2.17 -16.79
CA ASP A 84 11.81 3.22 -17.11
C ASP A 84 10.45 2.94 -16.45
N ARG A 85 10.10 1.68 -16.29
CA ARG A 85 8.87 1.26 -15.65
C ARG A 85 8.95 1.33 -14.13
N LEU A 86 10.15 1.15 -13.55
CA LEU A 86 10.38 1.41 -12.14
C LEU A 86 10.14 2.88 -11.81
N ALA A 87 10.66 3.79 -12.65
CA ALA A 87 10.39 5.21 -12.50
C ALA A 87 8.90 5.53 -12.51
N ALA A 88 8.17 5.02 -13.49
CA ALA A 88 6.72 5.20 -13.59
C ALA A 88 5.96 4.62 -12.38
N ALA A 89 6.40 3.49 -11.84
CA ALA A 89 5.81 2.88 -10.65
C ALA A 89 6.03 3.76 -9.40
N ILE A 90 7.23 4.28 -9.22
CA ILE A 90 7.58 5.19 -8.12
C ILE A 90 6.73 6.46 -8.20
N ASP A 91 6.62 7.07 -9.38
CA ASP A 91 5.79 8.26 -9.62
C ASP A 91 4.30 8.00 -9.35
N ALA A 92 3.87 6.75 -9.54
CA ALA A 92 2.52 6.30 -9.20
C ALA A 92 2.33 5.94 -7.72
N ASN A 93 3.31 6.18 -6.85
CA ASN A 93 3.32 5.79 -5.43
C ASN A 93 3.23 4.27 -5.18
N ILE A 94 3.72 3.46 -6.10
CA ILE A 94 3.96 2.05 -5.85
C ILE A 94 5.30 1.93 -5.13
N ASN A 95 5.31 1.29 -3.96
CA ASN A 95 6.54 1.08 -3.21
C ASN A 95 7.31 -0.11 -3.77
N LEU A 96 8.53 0.15 -4.24
CA LEU A 96 9.46 -0.87 -4.70
C LEU A 96 10.45 -1.17 -3.57
N LEU A 97 10.58 -2.43 -3.18
CA LEU A 97 11.36 -2.86 -2.02
C LEU A 97 12.39 -3.90 -2.42
N ALA A 98 13.66 -3.64 -2.10
CA ALA A 98 14.78 -4.55 -2.32
C ALA A 98 15.19 -5.25 -1.02
N CYS A 99 15.42 -6.56 -1.09
CA CYS A 99 15.84 -7.38 0.05
C CYS A 99 17.33 -7.20 0.35
N GLN A 100 17.66 -6.66 1.54
CA GLN A 100 19.04 -6.44 1.95
C GLN A 100 19.82 -7.76 2.16
N ASN A 101 19.17 -8.82 2.64
CA ASN A 101 19.82 -10.13 2.74
C ASN A 101 20.27 -10.64 1.38
N THR A 102 19.45 -10.51 0.35
CA THR A 102 19.84 -10.87 -1.03
C THR A 102 20.99 -10.00 -1.51
N MET A 103 20.93 -8.68 -1.28
CA MET A 103 22.02 -7.77 -1.66
C MET A 103 23.35 -8.18 -1.03
N GLN A 104 23.37 -8.51 0.26
CA GLN A 104 24.59 -8.97 0.95
C GLN A 104 25.10 -10.29 0.36
N ASN A 105 24.22 -11.25 0.14
CA ASN A 105 24.59 -12.57 -0.38
C ASN A 105 25.11 -12.52 -1.82
N THR A 106 24.62 -11.56 -2.61
CA THR A 106 25.01 -11.39 -4.02
C THR A 106 26.01 -10.26 -4.25
N LYS A 107 26.50 -9.62 -3.17
CA LYS A 107 27.47 -8.51 -3.20
C LYS A 107 26.98 -7.33 -4.07
N VAL A 108 25.71 -6.99 -3.93
CA VAL A 108 25.08 -5.82 -4.57
C VAL A 108 25.08 -4.67 -3.59
N ASP A 109 25.63 -3.54 -3.96
CA ASP A 109 25.64 -2.32 -3.15
C ASP A 109 24.35 -1.51 -3.35
N LYS A 110 24.06 -0.63 -2.41
CA LYS A 110 22.89 0.28 -2.55
C LYS A 110 23.01 1.20 -3.76
N SER A 111 24.22 1.54 -4.16
CA SER A 111 24.50 2.34 -5.37
C SER A 111 24.13 1.63 -6.68
N ASP A 112 24.02 0.29 -6.67
CA ASP A 112 23.64 -0.50 -7.83
C ASP A 112 22.10 -0.55 -7.98
N ILE A 113 21.37 -0.16 -6.96
CA ILE A 113 19.90 -0.20 -6.91
C ILE A 113 19.32 1.09 -7.48
N TYR A 114 18.23 0.96 -8.24
CA TYR A 114 17.54 2.09 -8.85
C TYR A 114 17.11 3.13 -7.81
N GLY A 115 17.36 4.40 -8.09
CA GLY A 115 17.00 5.51 -7.20
C GLY A 115 15.49 5.55 -6.93
N GLY A 116 15.12 5.63 -5.64
CA GLY A 116 13.72 5.60 -5.20
C GLY A 116 13.22 4.22 -4.77
N VAL A 117 13.94 3.15 -5.06
CA VAL A 117 13.72 1.83 -4.43
C VAL A 117 14.08 1.90 -2.96
N LYS A 118 13.21 1.39 -2.10
CA LYS A 118 13.42 1.28 -0.66
C LYS A 118 13.98 -0.09 -0.30
N PHE A 119 14.47 -0.23 0.93
CA PHE A 119 15.12 -1.45 1.39
C PHE A 119 14.36 -2.07 2.56
N VAL A 120 14.30 -3.40 2.57
CA VAL A 120 13.81 -4.19 3.70
C VAL A 120 14.89 -5.17 4.13
N PRO A 121 15.03 -5.48 5.43
CA PRO A 121 16.05 -6.41 5.92
C PRO A 121 15.96 -7.79 5.27
N ALA A 122 14.74 -8.34 5.17
CA ALA A 122 14.47 -9.64 4.57
C ALA A 122 13.13 -9.61 3.83
N GLY A 123 13.15 -9.81 2.51
CA GLY A 123 11.94 -9.74 1.67
C GLY A 123 10.89 -10.76 2.06
N VAL A 124 11.30 -12.00 2.34
CA VAL A 124 10.38 -13.09 2.73
C VAL A 124 9.66 -12.78 4.05
N THR A 125 10.42 -12.35 5.06
CA THR A 125 9.84 -11.97 6.36
C THR A 125 8.93 -10.75 6.24
N HIS A 126 9.31 -9.79 5.38
CA HIS A 126 8.47 -8.62 5.12
C HIS A 126 7.11 -9.03 4.54
N ILE A 127 7.10 -9.90 3.53
CA ILE A 127 5.86 -10.42 2.92
C ILE A 127 5.01 -11.15 3.98
N MET A 128 5.64 -12.00 4.79
CA MET A 128 4.93 -12.72 5.87
C MET A 128 4.28 -11.74 6.87
N LYS A 129 4.97 -10.67 7.25
CA LYS A 129 4.41 -9.63 8.13
C LYS A 129 3.22 -8.93 7.48
N ARG A 130 3.33 -8.54 6.20
CA ARG A 130 2.24 -7.92 5.46
C ARG A 130 1.01 -8.81 5.39
N GLN A 131 1.18 -10.11 5.16
CA GLN A 131 0.06 -11.06 5.16
C GLN A 131 -0.62 -11.13 6.54
N ARG A 132 0.14 -11.13 7.64
CA ARG A 132 -0.41 -11.08 9.00
C ARG A 132 -1.17 -9.77 9.27
N GLU A 133 -0.77 -8.68 8.66
CA GLU A 133 -1.44 -7.38 8.73
C GLU A 133 -2.66 -7.28 7.82
N GLY A 134 -3.02 -8.35 7.12
CA GLY A 134 -4.20 -8.42 6.24
C GLY A 134 -3.98 -7.90 4.82
N TRP A 135 -2.73 -7.79 4.35
CA TRP A 135 -2.43 -7.48 2.96
C TRP A 135 -2.76 -8.66 2.05
N ALA A 136 -3.37 -8.39 0.91
CA ALA A 136 -3.48 -9.37 -0.15
C ALA A 136 -2.07 -9.69 -0.69
N TYR A 137 -1.84 -10.97 -1.03
CA TYR A 137 -0.57 -11.45 -1.56
C TYR A 137 -0.73 -11.89 -3.01
N LEU A 138 0.16 -11.40 -3.88
CA LEU A 138 0.24 -11.81 -5.28
C LEU A 138 1.65 -12.26 -5.64
N ARG A 139 1.71 -13.31 -6.46
CA ARG A 139 2.94 -13.76 -7.11
C ARG A 139 2.65 -13.99 -8.59
N PRO A 140 3.07 -13.07 -9.47
CA PRO A 140 2.94 -13.19 -10.92
C PRO A 140 3.78 -14.32 -11.50
#